data_5552b476fdab9daced5d33ac161ffc82
#
_entry.id   5552b476fdab9daced5d33ac161ffc82
#
_cell.length_a   1.000
_cell.length_b   1.000
_cell.length_c   1.000
_cell.angle_alpha   90.00
_cell.angle_beta   90.00
_cell.angle_gamma   90.00
#
_symmetry.space_group_name_H-M   'P 1'
#
loop_
_entity.id
_entity.type
_entity.pdbx_description
1 polymer ?
#
loop_
_entity_poly.entity_id
_entity_poly.type
_entity_poly.pdbx_seq_one_letter_code
_entity_poly.pdbx_strand_id
1 'polypeptide(L)'
;MKTALVTGANKSIGFEVTRQLAQKGIYVYLGSRNLENGIEAVNKLKTEGINNVEAILLDVTNDESVKEARIVIGKKTKSLDILINNAGIYGG
;
A
#
# COMPACT_ATOMS: atom_id res chain seq x y z
N MET A 1 2.48 -16.27 -4.69
CA MET A 1 1.53 -15.23 -4.22
C MET A 1 1.79 -13.93 -4.98
N LYS A 2 0.75 -13.34 -5.50
CA LYS A 2 0.87 -12.04 -6.16
C LYS A 2 0.99 -10.93 -5.14
N THR A 3 1.74 -9.89 -5.48
CA THR A 3 1.94 -8.73 -4.61
C THR A 3 1.52 -7.46 -5.34
N ALA A 4 1.02 -6.51 -4.57
CA ALA A 4 0.58 -5.22 -5.09
C ALA A 4 1.06 -4.09 -4.19
N LEU A 5 1.33 -2.95 -4.80
CA LEU A 5 1.58 -1.71 -4.07
C LEU A 5 0.50 -0.71 -4.46
N VAL A 6 -0.21 -0.18 -3.48
CA VAL A 6 -1.22 0.85 -3.71
C VAL A 6 -0.76 2.13 -3.03
N THR A 7 -0.56 3.20 -3.79
CA THR A 7 -0.15 4.50 -3.24
C THR A 7 -1.38 5.29 -2.82
N GLY A 8 -1.26 6.12 -1.78
CA GLY A 8 -2.38 6.88 -1.24
C GLY A 8 -3.48 6.00 -0.68
N ALA A 9 -3.12 4.80 -0.22
CA ALA A 9 -4.06 3.73 0.08
C ALA A 9 -4.77 3.88 1.42
N ASN A 10 -4.38 4.86 2.23
CA ASN A 10 -5.05 5.11 3.50
C ASN A 10 -6.32 5.96 3.35
N LYS A 11 -6.63 6.42 2.13
CA LYS A 11 -7.81 7.25 1.86
C LYS A 11 -8.78 6.52 0.94
N SER A 12 -10.04 6.95 1.01
CA SER A 12 -11.22 6.31 0.44
C SER A 12 -11.05 5.36 -0.75
N ILE A 13 -10.61 5.85 -1.90
CA ILE A 13 -10.50 4.99 -3.10
C ILE A 13 -9.36 3.98 -2.97
N GLY A 14 -8.18 4.45 -2.55
CA GLY A 14 -7.03 3.58 -2.37
C GLY A 14 -7.26 2.53 -1.29
N PHE A 15 -7.95 2.90 -0.22
CA PHE A 15 -8.29 1.98 0.85
C PHE A 15 -9.20 0.85 0.34
N GLU A 16 -10.22 1.21 -0.44
CA GLU A 16 -11.15 0.23 -0.99
C GLU A 16 -10.49 -0.68 -2.02
N VAL A 17 -9.62 -0.13 -2.86
CA VAL A 17 -8.84 -0.94 -3.81
C VAL A 17 -7.96 -1.95 -3.05
N THR A 18 -7.31 -1.49 -1.97
CA THR A 18 -6.48 -2.34 -1.12
C THR A 18 -7.32 -3.49 -0.54
N ARG A 19 -8.50 -3.17 -0.03
CA ARG A 19 -9.40 -4.18 0.52
C ARG A 19 -9.75 -5.23 -0.54
N GLN A 20 -10.17 -4.80 -1.72
CA GLN A 20 -10.59 -5.70 -2.78
C GLN A 20 -9.44 -6.60 -3.26
N LEU A 21 -8.25 -6.04 -3.44
CA LEU A 21 -7.09 -6.84 -3.83
C LEU A 21 -6.74 -7.87 -2.77
N ALA A 22 -6.75 -7.48 -1.51
CA ALA A 22 -6.44 -8.39 -0.42
C ALA A 22 -7.47 -9.50 -0.31
N GLN A 23 -8.74 -9.21 -0.55
CA GLN A 23 -9.80 -10.21 -0.54
C GLN A 23 -9.63 -11.25 -1.64
N LYS A 24 -8.91 -10.89 -2.70
CA LYS A 24 -8.60 -11.83 -3.80
C LYS A 24 -7.35 -12.67 -3.52
N GLY A 25 -6.76 -12.52 -2.35
CA GLY A 25 -5.57 -13.27 -1.97
C GLY A 25 -4.25 -12.63 -2.40
N ILE A 26 -4.29 -11.38 -2.81
CA ILE A 26 -3.08 -10.63 -3.18
C ILE A 26 -2.49 -10.01 -1.94
N TYR A 27 -1.17 -10.13 -1.76
CA TYR A 27 -0.49 -9.46 -0.65
C TYR A 27 -0.28 -7.99 -1.02
N VAL A 28 -0.83 -7.07 -0.25
CA VAL A 28 -0.86 -5.65 -0.60
C VAL A 28 0.05 -4.84 0.32
N TYR A 29 0.92 -4.04 -0.30
CA TYR A 29 1.68 -3.02 0.41
C TYR A 29 0.89 -1.72 0.32
N LEU A 30 0.42 -1.24 1.46
CA LEU A 30 -0.39 -0.04 1.55
C LEU A 30 0.54 1.15 1.74
N GLY A 31 0.76 1.92 0.68
CA GLY A 31 1.64 3.08 0.69
C GLY A 31 0.93 4.32 1.20
N SER A 32 1.50 4.96 2.22
CA SER A 32 0.93 6.17 2.82
C SER A 32 2.04 7.18 3.10
N ARG A 33 1.75 8.46 2.90
CA ARG A 33 2.68 9.54 3.23
C ARG A 33 2.91 9.67 4.73
N ASN A 34 1.94 9.23 5.52
CA ASN A 34 2.02 9.21 6.97
C ASN A 34 1.88 7.77 7.42
N LEU A 35 2.95 7.23 8.00
CA LEU A 35 2.97 5.82 8.39
C LEU A 35 1.90 5.49 9.43
N GLU A 36 1.63 6.41 10.37
CA GLU A 36 0.59 6.19 11.37
C GLU A 36 -0.78 6.00 10.71
N ASN A 37 -1.10 6.83 9.72
CA ASN A 37 -2.36 6.69 8.97
C ASN A 37 -2.41 5.37 8.22
N GLY A 38 -1.28 4.94 7.67
CA GLY A 38 -1.19 3.65 7.00
C GLY A 38 -1.42 2.50 7.96
N ILE A 39 -0.82 2.57 9.14
CA ILE A 39 -1.00 1.54 10.18
C ILE A 39 -2.46 1.48 10.63
N GLU A 40 -3.10 2.64 10.82
CA GLU A 40 -4.52 2.69 11.18
C GLU A 40 -5.39 2.01 10.12
N ALA A 41 -5.09 2.25 8.85
CA ALA A 41 -5.82 1.63 7.75
C ALA A 41 -5.63 0.10 7.76
N VAL A 42 -4.40 -0.36 7.97
CA VAL A 42 -4.12 -1.80 8.07
C VAL A 42 -4.87 -2.41 9.26
N ASN A 43 -4.87 -1.75 10.41
CA ASN A 43 -5.58 -2.24 11.58
C ASN A 43 -7.08 -2.34 11.34
N LYS A 44 -7.63 -1.37 10.61
CA LYS A 44 -9.05 -1.38 10.25
C LYS A 44 -9.37 -2.59 9.37
N LEU A 45 -8.50 -2.90 8.41
CA LEU A 45 -8.66 -4.09 7.57
C LEU A 45 -8.55 -5.38 8.38
N LYS A 46 -7.66 -5.41 9.38
CA LYS A 46 -7.53 -6.56 10.27
C LYS A 46 -8.83 -6.85 11.03
N THR A 47 -9.55 -5.80 11.42
CA THR A 47 -10.86 -5.99 12.08
C THR A 47 -11.89 -6.62 11.16
N GLU A 48 -11.66 -6.55 9.86
CA GLU A 48 -12.51 -7.19 8.85
C GLU A 48 -12.00 -8.59 8.47
N GLY A 49 -10.98 -9.08 9.14
CA GLY A 49 -10.39 -10.39 8.86
C GLY A 49 -9.37 -10.40 7.74
N ILE A 50 -8.90 -9.23 7.32
CA ILE A 50 -7.93 -9.10 6.24
C ILE A 50 -6.55 -8.92 6.85
N ASN A 51 -5.68 -9.93 6.70
CA ASN A 51 -4.36 -9.95 7.32
C ASN A 51 -3.20 -9.87 6.32
N ASN A 52 -3.48 -9.81 5.03
CA ASN A 52 -2.47 -9.81 3.97
C ASN A 52 -2.24 -8.40 3.42
N VAL A 53 -2.15 -7.43 4.32
CA VAL A 53 -1.85 -6.03 4.00
C VAL A 53 -0.80 -5.52 4.97
N GLU A 54 0.17 -4.78 4.45
CA GLU A 54 1.24 -4.21 5.25
C GLU A 54 1.39 -2.73 4.91
N ALA A 55 1.52 -1.87 5.93
CA ALA A 55 1.72 -0.44 5.72
C ALA A 55 3.17 -0.12 5.38
N ILE A 56 3.37 0.77 4.41
CA ILE A 56 4.69 1.24 4.01
C ILE A 56 4.65 2.77 3.93
N LEU A 57 5.67 3.41 4.47
CA LEU A 57 5.84 4.85 4.30
C LEU A 57 6.23 5.14 2.86
N LEU A 58 5.40 5.88 2.17
CA LEU A 58 5.65 6.22 0.77
C LEU A 58 5.03 7.55 0.42
N ASP A 59 5.88 8.54 0.18
CA ASP A 59 5.48 9.84 -0.35
C ASP A 59 5.96 9.93 -1.80
N VAL A 60 5.04 9.83 -2.75
CA VAL A 60 5.37 9.81 -4.18
C VAL A 60 5.92 11.14 -4.69
N THR A 61 5.80 12.22 -3.91
CA THR A 61 6.38 13.50 -4.26
C THR A 61 7.83 13.64 -3.77
N ASN A 62 8.33 12.66 -3.04
CA ASN A 62 9.68 12.65 -2.47
C ASN A 62 10.47 11.47 -3.03
N ASP A 63 11.50 11.77 -3.85
CA ASP A 63 12.30 10.72 -4.51
C ASP A 63 13.00 9.80 -3.52
N GLU A 64 13.45 10.32 -2.39
CA GLU A 64 14.07 9.50 -1.35
C GLU A 64 13.10 8.49 -0.78
N SER A 65 11.86 8.93 -0.52
CA SER A 65 10.81 8.05 0.00
C SER A 65 10.50 6.93 -0.98
N VAL A 66 10.44 7.25 -2.27
CA VAL A 66 10.19 6.26 -3.32
C VAL A 66 11.30 5.22 -3.36
N LYS A 67 12.56 5.67 -3.28
CA LYS A 67 13.71 4.77 -3.28
C LYS A 67 13.70 3.86 -2.06
N GLU A 68 13.43 4.41 -0.88
CA GLU A 68 13.38 3.62 0.35
C GLU A 68 12.27 2.57 0.31
N ALA A 69 11.09 2.96 -0.20
CA ALA A 69 9.99 2.02 -0.34
C ALA A 69 10.34 0.87 -1.27
N ARG A 70 11.02 1.17 -2.38
CA ARG A 70 11.48 0.13 -3.31
C ARG A 70 12.44 -0.84 -2.66
N ILE A 71 13.35 -0.33 -1.83
CA ILE A 71 14.32 -1.16 -1.12
C ILE A 71 13.58 -2.08 -0.14
N VAL A 72 12.66 -1.52 0.64
CA VAL A 72 11.89 -2.29 1.62
C VAL A 72 11.08 -3.40 0.94
N ILE A 73 10.37 -3.05 -0.13
CA ILE A 73 9.58 -4.03 -0.88
C ILE A 73 10.47 -5.09 -1.52
N GLY A 74 11.60 -4.68 -2.08
CA GLY A 74 12.53 -5.59 -2.72
C GLY A 74 13.14 -6.62 -1.77
N LYS A 75 13.22 -6.30 -0.47
CA LYS A 75 13.67 -7.25 0.53
C LYS A 75 12.59 -8.25 0.92
N LYS A 76 11.33 -7.91 0.70
CA LYS A 76 10.18 -8.70 1.13
C LYS A 76 9.59 -9.56 0.03
N THR A 77 9.77 -9.15 -1.23
CA THR A 77 9.25 -9.88 -2.37
C THR A 77 10.22 -9.77 -3.54
N LYS A 78 10.28 -10.82 -4.36
CA LYS A 78 11.15 -10.85 -5.54
C LYS A 78 10.60 -10.00 -6.68
N SER A 79 9.29 -9.83 -6.74
CA SER A 79 8.66 -9.05 -7.79
C SER A 79 7.39 -8.41 -7.30
N LEU A 80 7.09 -7.23 -7.83
CA LEU A 80 5.86 -6.53 -7.59
C LEU A 80 4.99 -6.71 -8.85
N ASP A 81 3.87 -7.40 -8.70
CA ASP A 81 3.03 -7.76 -9.83
C ASP A 81 2.08 -6.64 -10.25
N ILE A 82 1.63 -5.84 -9.29
CA ILE A 82 0.61 -4.81 -9.52
C ILE A 82 1.05 -3.52 -8.84
N LEU A 83 0.95 -2.42 -9.57
CA LEU A 83 1.19 -1.09 -9.02
C LEU A 83 -0.03 -0.21 -9.30
N ILE A 84 -0.69 0.24 -8.24
CA ILE A 84 -1.81 1.16 -8.34
C ILE A 84 -1.35 2.53 -7.83
N ASN A 85 -1.18 3.46 -8.73
CA ASN A 85 -0.79 4.82 -8.37
C ASN A 85 -2.02 5.69 -8.17
N ASN A 86 -2.57 5.65 -6.97
CA ASN A 86 -3.77 6.38 -6.62
C ASN A 86 -3.49 7.81 -6.14
N ALA A 87 -2.29 8.06 -5.62
CA ALA A 87 -1.94 9.36 -5.06
C ALA A 87 -1.93 10.48 -6.11
N GLY A 88 -1.63 10.15 -7.36
CA GLY A 88 -1.55 11.14 -8.42
C GLY A 88 -2.90 11.52 -9.05
N ILE A 89 -3.95 10.77 -8.76
CA ILE A 89 -5.26 10.97 -9.38
C ILE A 89 -5.89 12.31 -8.98
N TYR A 90 -5.63 12.74 -7.77
CA TYR A 90 -6.24 13.96 -7.22
C TYR A 90 -5.23 15.09 -7.01
N GLY A 91 -4.10 15.00 -7.67
CA GLY A 91 -3.09 16.03 -7.55
C GLY A 91 -2.41 16.09 -6.19
N GLY A 92 -2.45 15.00 -5.49
CA GLY A 92 -1.76 14.96 -4.21
C GLY A 92 -2.61 14.56 -3.04
#